data_c6d9f600b112645648122603e899fb7d
#
_entry.id   c6d9f600b112645648122603e899fb7d
#
_cell.length_a   1.000
_cell.length_b   1.000
_cell.length_c   1.000
_cell.angle_alpha   90.00
_cell.angle_beta   90.00
_cell.angle_gamma   90.00
#
_symmetry.space_group_name_H-M   'P 1'
#
loop_
_entity.id
_entity.type
_entity.pdbx_description
1 polymer ?
#
loop_
_entity_poly.entity_id
_entity_poly.type
_entity_poly.pdbx_seq_one_letter_code
_entity_poly.pdbx_strand_id
1 'polypeptide(L)'
;MFSRKTIESFSRQVSEQNLIETIELGLRTVEVKKIVGSVNRWQDFDAQFRFRLTSQTAVERYSRIKRAMEEGAIMPPVKLYKVRDKYYVLDGHHRIAAAKELGQIYVDAYVTEFLPVGDSMQHLLWRERAQFEYRTGLADIEFTELGMYQELLKQIEQFEQEDYKGYYINDSFFHVAKQWYEDIYLPVVKEIRKEKLLDDFPNRTEADLFLYATHHRIAKSRLLQEEVTYREALADLRPSDKKTLKERILETIGSLLRLNDVPHDCPHGLIIDEDGLVRVTKDCEGCTKCNRGKEPVPGEPRIISEEDVEGYRKI
;
A
#
# COMPACT_ATOMS: atom_id res chain seq x y z
N MET A 1 3.76 -41.26 -15.72
CA MET A 1 2.58 -40.96 -14.89
C MET A 1 2.30 -39.47 -15.00
N PHE A 2 1.33 -39.06 -15.81
CA PHE A 2 1.03 -37.62 -15.97
C PHE A 2 0.38 -37.11 -14.70
N SER A 3 1.08 -36.23 -13.96
CA SER A 3 0.50 -35.55 -12.82
C SER A 3 -0.70 -34.70 -13.30
N ARG A 4 -1.91 -35.12 -12.90
CA ARG A 4 -3.13 -34.37 -13.22
C ARG A 4 -3.02 -33.01 -12.49
N LYS A 5 -2.84 -31.93 -13.26
CA LYS A 5 -2.83 -30.58 -12.70
C LYS A 5 -4.13 -30.31 -11.92
N THR A 6 -4.01 -29.93 -10.69
CA THR A 6 -5.08 -29.51 -9.78
C THR A 6 -4.95 -28.02 -9.49
N ILE A 7 -5.97 -27.43 -8.85
CA ILE A 7 -5.84 -26.08 -8.24
C ILE A 7 -4.83 -26.09 -7.10
N GLU A 8 -4.41 -24.90 -6.66
CA GLU A 8 -3.44 -24.75 -5.58
C GLU A 8 -3.97 -25.24 -4.22
N SER A 9 -3.08 -25.80 -3.39
CA SER A 9 -3.37 -26.17 -2.00
C SER A 9 -2.93 -25.04 -1.06
N PHE A 10 -3.85 -24.55 -0.24
CA PHE A 10 -3.54 -23.56 0.79
C PHE A 10 -2.53 -24.07 1.84
N SER A 11 -2.67 -25.32 2.28
CA SER A 11 -1.77 -25.92 3.28
C SER A 11 -0.31 -25.89 2.84
N ARG A 12 -0.07 -26.06 1.53
CA ARG A 12 1.26 -25.96 0.97
C ARG A 12 1.82 -24.52 1.08
N GLN A 13 1.02 -23.53 0.77
CA GLN A 13 1.42 -22.12 0.88
C GLN A 13 1.74 -21.71 2.33
N VAL A 14 0.92 -22.15 3.28
CA VAL A 14 1.16 -21.92 4.72
C VAL A 14 2.50 -22.49 5.15
N SER A 15 2.79 -23.74 4.75
CA SER A 15 4.04 -24.40 5.12
C SER A 15 5.26 -23.76 4.46
N GLU A 16 5.17 -23.41 3.17
CA GLU A 16 6.29 -22.83 2.42
C GLU A 16 6.64 -21.41 2.87
N GLN A 17 5.67 -20.63 3.34
CA GLN A 17 5.84 -19.22 3.69
C GLN A 17 5.76 -18.94 5.20
N ASN A 18 5.64 -20.00 6.03
CA ASN A 18 5.53 -19.88 7.50
C ASN A 18 4.45 -18.88 7.95
N LEU A 19 3.22 -19.05 7.42
CA LEU A 19 2.09 -18.18 7.69
C LEU A 19 1.39 -18.60 8.98
N ILE A 20 1.45 -17.77 10.02
CA ILE A 20 0.90 -18.10 11.33
C ILE A 20 -0.11 -17.04 11.80
N GLU A 21 0.20 -15.76 11.56
CA GLU A 21 -0.68 -14.67 11.95
C GLU A 21 -1.84 -14.52 10.97
N THR A 22 -2.96 -14.01 11.45
CA THR A 22 -4.15 -13.76 10.61
C THR A 22 -4.74 -12.39 10.90
N ILE A 23 -5.31 -11.78 9.85
CA ILE A 23 -6.12 -10.57 9.97
C ILE A 23 -7.46 -10.77 9.25
N GLU A 24 -8.55 -10.46 9.94
CA GLU A 24 -9.90 -10.53 9.38
C GLU A 24 -10.19 -9.27 8.55
N LEU A 25 -10.15 -9.37 7.23
CA LEU A 25 -10.45 -8.25 6.35
C LEU A 25 -11.96 -7.95 6.23
N GLY A 26 -12.81 -8.85 6.75
CA GLY A 26 -14.26 -8.73 6.70
C GLY A 26 -14.85 -9.02 5.31
N LEU A 27 -16.01 -8.40 5.03
CA LEU A 27 -16.68 -8.55 3.73
C LEU A 27 -15.95 -7.75 2.65
N ARG A 28 -15.62 -8.41 1.54
CA ARG A 28 -14.93 -7.85 0.37
C ARG A 28 -15.53 -8.36 -0.92
N THR A 29 -15.51 -7.51 -1.95
CA THR A 29 -15.77 -7.94 -3.32
C THR A 29 -14.45 -8.38 -3.95
N VAL A 30 -14.35 -9.66 -4.31
CA VAL A 30 -13.11 -10.31 -4.76
C VAL A 30 -13.20 -10.69 -6.23
N GLU A 31 -12.15 -10.40 -6.99
CA GLU A 31 -12.06 -10.86 -8.38
C GLU A 31 -11.95 -12.39 -8.45
N VAL A 32 -12.84 -13.01 -9.19
CA VAL A 32 -12.91 -14.48 -9.35
C VAL A 32 -11.61 -15.05 -9.93
N LYS A 33 -10.90 -14.29 -10.78
CA LYS A 33 -9.61 -14.73 -11.36
C LYS A 33 -8.51 -14.88 -10.30
N LYS A 34 -8.53 -14.10 -9.21
CA LYS A 34 -7.56 -14.15 -8.10
C LYS A 34 -7.79 -15.37 -7.18
N ILE A 35 -8.93 -16.08 -7.31
CA ILE A 35 -9.21 -17.29 -6.55
C ILE A 35 -8.56 -18.49 -7.26
N VAL A 36 -7.45 -18.97 -6.69
CA VAL A 36 -6.56 -19.95 -7.36
C VAL A 36 -6.56 -21.33 -6.74
N GLY A 37 -7.12 -21.47 -5.54
CA GLY A 37 -7.00 -22.71 -4.79
C GLY A 37 -8.08 -22.95 -3.76
N SER A 38 -7.87 -23.97 -2.96
CA SER A 38 -8.77 -24.40 -1.88
C SER A 38 -7.98 -24.73 -0.61
N VAL A 39 -8.61 -24.51 0.53
CA VAL A 39 -8.04 -24.84 1.84
C VAL A 39 -7.99 -26.35 2.05
N ASN A 40 -9.09 -27.06 1.75
CA ASN A 40 -9.25 -28.45 2.11
C ASN A 40 -9.80 -29.36 0.99
N ARG A 41 -10.13 -28.82 -0.20
CA ARG A 41 -10.77 -29.56 -1.30
C ARG A 41 -10.05 -29.39 -2.65
N TRP A 42 -8.76 -29.04 -2.65
CA TRP A 42 -8.00 -28.78 -3.87
C TRP A 42 -7.92 -30.02 -4.79
N GLN A 43 -8.01 -31.21 -4.25
CA GLN A 43 -8.00 -32.48 -5.02
C GLN A 43 -9.31 -32.73 -5.80
N ASP A 44 -10.42 -32.09 -5.35
CA ASP A 44 -11.74 -32.26 -5.98
C ASP A 44 -11.87 -31.49 -7.30
N PHE A 45 -10.85 -30.69 -7.65
CA PHE A 45 -10.89 -29.79 -8.80
C PHE A 45 -9.77 -30.09 -9.80
N ASP A 46 -10.05 -29.79 -11.07
CA ASP A 46 -9.00 -29.68 -12.09
C ASP A 46 -8.34 -28.27 -12.04
N ALA A 47 -7.33 -28.04 -12.89
CA ALA A 47 -6.62 -26.78 -12.96
C ALA A 47 -7.49 -25.57 -13.39
N GLN A 48 -8.66 -25.80 -13.96
CA GLN A 48 -9.63 -24.80 -14.36
C GLN A 48 -10.72 -24.57 -13.31
N PHE A 49 -10.53 -25.10 -12.09
CA PHE A 49 -11.50 -25.04 -11.00
C PHE A 49 -12.82 -25.78 -11.28
N ARG A 50 -12.86 -26.74 -12.23
CA ARG A 50 -14.03 -27.55 -12.48
C ARG A 50 -14.02 -28.76 -11.55
N PHE A 51 -15.20 -29.10 -11.02
CA PHE A 51 -15.35 -30.26 -10.14
C PHE A 51 -15.04 -31.55 -10.86
N ARG A 52 -14.28 -32.39 -10.21
CA ARG A 52 -14.20 -33.85 -10.51
C ARG A 52 -15.33 -34.50 -9.77
N LEU A 53 -16.55 -34.38 -10.32
CA LEU A 53 -17.76 -34.88 -9.69
C LEU A 53 -17.75 -36.39 -9.56
N THR A 54 -17.70 -36.87 -8.33
CA THR A 54 -17.64 -38.30 -8.01
C THR A 54 -18.97 -38.87 -7.49
N SER A 55 -19.93 -37.99 -7.11
CA SER A 55 -21.24 -38.42 -6.63
C SER A 55 -22.37 -37.65 -7.32
N GLN A 56 -23.50 -38.32 -7.51
CA GLN A 56 -24.71 -37.75 -8.11
C GLN A 56 -25.23 -36.54 -7.28
N THR A 57 -25.20 -36.68 -5.98
CA THR A 57 -25.61 -35.60 -5.06
C THR A 57 -24.77 -34.30 -5.22
N ALA A 58 -23.46 -34.43 -5.47
CA ALA A 58 -22.58 -33.30 -5.72
C ALA A 58 -22.91 -32.63 -7.06
N VAL A 59 -23.22 -33.44 -8.09
CA VAL A 59 -23.67 -32.94 -9.42
C VAL A 59 -24.96 -32.15 -9.30
N GLU A 60 -25.95 -32.71 -8.62
CA GLU A 60 -27.27 -32.09 -8.46
C GLU A 60 -27.16 -30.75 -7.68
N ARG A 61 -26.38 -30.76 -6.61
CA ARG A 61 -26.13 -29.55 -5.81
C ARG A 61 -25.45 -28.47 -6.64
N TYR A 62 -24.43 -28.83 -7.42
CA TYR A 62 -23.73 -27.90 -8.30
C TYR A 62 -24.66 -27.32 -9.37
N SER A 63 -25.41 -28.18 -10.07
CA SER A 63 -26.32 -27.78 -11.13
C SER A 63 -27.42 -26.83 -10.62
N ARG A 64 -27.95 -27.10 -9.40
CA ARG A 64 -28.93 -26.21 -8.78
C ARG A 64 -28.36 -24.82 -8.47
N ILE A 65 -27.14 -24.76 -7.91
CA ILE A 65 -26.47 -23.49 -7.61
C ILE A 65 -26.18 -22.72 -8.90
N LYS A 66 -25.64 -23.40 -9.90
CA LYS A 66 -25.33 -22.79 -11.19
C LYS A 66 -26.58 -22.20 -11.85
N ARG A 67 -27.67 -22.98 -11.91
CA ARG A 67 -28.95 -22.49 -12.46
C ARG A 67 -29.46 -21.26 -11.72
N ALA A 68 -29.44 -21.28 -10.38
CA ALA A 68 -29.88 -20.13 -9.59
C ALA A 68 -29.04 -18.88 -9.91
N MET A 69 -27.72 -19.01 -10.11
CA MET A 69 -26.84 -17.91 -10.51
C MET A 69 -27.12 -17.43 -11.94
N GLU A 70 -27.41 -18.34 -12.87
CA GLU A 70 -27.82 -18.01 -14.24
C GLU A 70 -29.17 -17.23 -14.26
N GLU A 71 -30.08 -17.55 -13.35
CA GLU A 71 -31.36 -16.89 -13.17
C GLU A 71 -31.25 -15.55 -12.39
N GLY A 72 -30.02 -15.13 -12.03
CA GLY A 72 -29.76 -13.85 -11.35
C GLY A 72 -29.97 -13.87 -9.83
N ALA A 73 -30.06 -15.05 -9.21
CA ALA A 73 -30.17 -15.14 -7.75
C ALA A 73 -28.92 -14.60 -7.05
N ILE A 74 -29.12 -13.72 -6.05
CA ILE A 74 -28.05 -13.21 -5.20
C ILE A 74 -27.55 -14.33 -4.30
N MET A 75 -26.26 -14.70 -4.44
CA MET A 75 -25.65 -15.72 -3.61
C MET A 75 -25.09 -15.12 -2.31
N PRO A 76 -25.22 -15.85 -1.19
CA PRO A 76 -24.56 -15.42 0.05
C PRO A 76 -23.04 -15.35 -0.14
N PRO A 77 -22.34 -14.44 0.59
CA PRO A 77 -20.89 -14.34 0.53
C PRO A 77 -20.20 -15.68 0.79
N VAL A 78 -19.12 -15.95 0.06
CA VAL A 78 -18.26 -17.11 0.29
C VAL A 78 -17.24 -16.82 1.40
N LYS A 79 -16.49 -17.83 1.87
CA LYS A 79 -15.37 -17.62 2.80
C LYS A 79 -14.06 -17.94 2.10
N LEU A 80 -13.13 -16.98 2.12
CA LEU A 80 -11.83 -17.09 1.47
C LEU A 80 -10.69 -16.83 2.45
N TYR A 81 -9.62 -17.61 2.31
CA TYR A 81 -8.32 -17.27 2.88
C TYR A 81 -7.48 -16.55 1.82
N LYS A 82 -6.77 -15.50 2.24
CA LYS A 82 -5.91 -14.70 1.38
C LYS A 82 -4.45 -14.91 1.77
N VAL A 83 -3.59 -15.06 0.77
CA VAL A 83 -2.14 -15.05 0.90
C VAL A 83 -1.61 -14.12 -0.19
N ARG A 84 -1.18 -12.94 0.19
CA ARG A 84 -0.83 -11.84 -0.75
C ARG A 84 -2.00 -11.54 -1.70
N ASP A 85 -1.82 -11.75 -2.99
CA ASP A 85 -2.83 -11.47 -4.03
C ASP A 85 -3.65 -12.70 -4.45
N LYS A 86 -3.44 -13.83 -3.77
CA LYS A 86 -4.10 -15.11 -4.08
C LYS A 86 -5.16 -15.44 -3.03
N TYR A 87 -6.28 -15.97 -3.49
CA TYR A 87 -7.37 -16.40 -2.63
C TYR A 87 -7.61 -17.90 -2.73
N TYR A 88 -7.96 -18.51 -1.59
CA TYR A 88 -8.20 -19.95 -1.42
C TYR A 88 -9.55 -20.16 -0.80
N VAL A 89 -10.39 -21.00 -1.41
CA VAL A 89 -11.75 -21.24 -0.95
C VAL A 89 -11.74 -22.05 0.34
N LEU A 90 -12.30 -21.50 1.41
CA LEU A 90 -12.62 -22.21 2.65
C LEU A 90 -14.06 -22.76 2.59
N ASP A 91 -15.04 -21.92 2.22
CA ASP A 91 -16.43 -22.29 1.98
C ASP A 91 -16.99 -21.64 0.72
N GLY A 92 -17.95 -22.33 0.09
CA GLY A 92 -18.57 -21.86 -1.15
C GLY A 92 -17.97 -22.43 -2.44
N HIS A 93 -17.29 -23.57 -2.38
CA HIS A 93 -16.63 -24.19 -3.52
C HIS A 93 -17.52 -24.34 -4.77
N HIS A 94 -18.80 -24.74 -4.59
CA HIS A 94 -19.74 -24.86 -5.72
C HIS A 94 -20.08 -23.48 -6.31
N ARG A 95 -20.20 -22.44 -5.48
CA ARG A 95 -20.46 -21.07 -5.91
C ARG A 95 -19.29 -20.51 -6.72
N ILE A 96 -18.06 -20.72 -6.24
CA ILE A 96 -16.85 -20.31 -6.97
C ILE A 96 -16.68 -21.06 -8.28
N ALA A 97 -16.91 -22.39 -8.30
CA ALA A 97 -16.85 -23.16 -9.54
C ALA A 97 -17.89 -22.67 -10.56
N ALA A 98 -19.12 -22.41 -10.12
CA ALA A 98 -20.17 -21.84 -10.97
C ALA A 98 -19.83 -20.45 -11.45
N ALA A 99 -19.34 -19.55 -10.58
CA ALA A 99 -18.91 -18.20 -10.93
C ALA A 99 -17.82 -18.20 -12.02
N LYS A 100 -16.82 -19.09 -11.89
CA LYS A 100 -15.76 -19.24 -12.90
C LYS A 100 -16.32 -19.74 -14.24
N GLU A 101 -17.21 -20.74 -14.21
CA GLU A 101 -17.82 -21.30 -15.43
C GLU A 101 -18.74 -20.29 -16.13
N LEU A 102 -19.45 -19.47 -15.35
CA LEU A 102 -20.33 -18.40 -15.85
C LEU A 102 -19.59 -17.12 -16.24
N GLY A 103 -18.28 -17.06 -16.05
CA GLY A 103 -17.46 -15.90 -16.37
C GLY A 103 -17.76 -14.68 -15.50
N GLN A 104 -18.25 -14.87 -14.25
CA GLN A 104 -18.42 -13.77 -13.32
C GLN A 104 -17.08 -13.14 -12.98
N ILE A 105 -17.05 -11.80 -12.95
CA ILE A 105 -15.82 -11.04 -12.68
C ILE A 105 -15.57 -10.97 -11.17
N TYR A 106 -16.61 -10.80 -10.37
CA TYR A 106 -16.52 -10.59 -8.93
C TYR A 106 -17.44 -11.50 -8.15
N VAL A 107 -17.08 -11.77 -6.89
CA VAL A 107 -17.90 -12.41 -5.88
C VAL A 107 -17.73 -11.72 -4.54
N ASP A 108 -18.78 -11.70 -3.71
CA ASP A 108 -18.68 -11.23 -2.34
C ASP A 108 -18.16 -12.34 -1.44
N ALA A 109 -17.22 -12.00 -0.57
CA ALA A 109 -16.54 -12.94 0.31
C ALA A 109 -16.19 -12.34 1.67
N TYR A 110 -16.28 -13.15 2.72
CA TYR A 110 -15.57 -12.88 3.97
C TYR A 110 -14.13 -13.35 3.82
N VAL A 111 -13.19 -12.46 4.02
CA VAL A 111 -11.77 -12.69 3.77
C VAL A 111 -10.98 -12.65 5.07
N THR A 112 -10.18 -13.70 5.30
CA THR A 112 -9.14 -13.76 6.33
C THR A 112 -7.78 -13.81 5.62
N GLU A 113 -6.90 -12.85 5.85
CA GLU A 113 -5.54 -12.86 5.31
C GLU A 113 -4.57 -13.54 6.26
N PHE A 114 -3.71 -14.39 5.73
CA PHE A 114 -2.63 -15.08 6.45
C PHE A 114 -1.31 -14.36 6.21
N LEU A 115 -0.61 -14.05 7.31
CA LEU A 115 0.60 -13.24 7.33
C LEU A 115 1.80 -14.07 7.80
N PRO A 116 3.00 -13.81 7.25
CA PRO A 116 4.22 -14.47 7.70
C PRO A 116 4.68 -13.94 9.05
N VAL A 117 5.31 -14.81 9.81
CA VAL A 117 6.07 -14.44 11.01
C VAL A 117 7.52 -14.21 10.61
N GLY A 118 8.12 -13.11 11.08
CA GLY A 118 9.53 -12.78 10.83
C GLY A 118 9.72 -11.29 10.53
N ASP A 119 10.97 -10.85 10.62
CA ASP A 119 11.36 -9.44 10.54
C ASP A 119 12.06 -9.09 9.21
N SER A 120 11.93 -9.95 8.19
CA SER A 120 12.42 -9.57 6.86
C SER A 120 11.64 -8.37 6.33
N MET A 121 12.32 -7.48 5.58
CA MET A 121 11.71 -6.32 4.95
C MET A 121 10.40 -6.69 4.21
N GLN A 122 10.40 -7.81 3.47
CA GLN A 122 9.22 -8.26 2.73
C GLN A 122 8.06 -8.67 3.65
N HIS A 123 8.36 -9.29 4.80
CA HIS A 123 7.33 -9.68 5.77
C HIS A 123 6.73 -8.46 6.47
N LEU A 124 7.56 -7.49 6.83
CA LEU A 124 7.12 -6.23 7.45
C LEU A 124 6.25 -5.42 6.48
N LEU A 125 6.67 -5.26 5.23
CA LEU A 125 5.86 -4.59 4.19
C LEU A 125 4.52 -5.30 3.95
N TRP A 126 4.51 -6.62 3.97
CA TRP A 126 3.25 -7.36 3.80
C TRP A 126 2.29 -7.11 4.97
N ARG A 127 2.79 -7.08 6.22
CA ARG A 127 1.97 -6.77 7.39
C ARG A 127 1.43 -5.34 7.34
N GLU A 128 2.28 -4.35 7.01
CA GLU A 128 1.81 -2.96 6.85
C GLU A 128 0.72 -2.85 5.79
N ARG A 129 0.91 -3.49 4.63
CA ARG A 129 -0.10 -3.54 3.56
C ARG A 129 -1.42 -4.13 4.05
N ALA A 130 -1.37 -5.28 4.73
CA ALA A 130 -2.57 -5.94 5.23
C ALA A 130 -3.33 -5.10 6.26
N GLN A 131 -2.62 -4.40 7.16
CA GLN A 131 -3.20 -3.48 8.12
C GLN A 131 -3.83 -2.26 7.43
N PHE A 132 -3.15 -1.71 6.43
CA PHE A 132 -3.67 -0.61 5.62
C PHE A 132 -4.95 -1.03 4.87
N GLU A 133 -4.92 -2.18 4.17
CA GLU A 133 -6.10 -2.74 3.49
C GLU A 133 -7.27 -2.99 4.48
N TYR A 134 -6.96 -3.49 5.67
CA TYR A 134 -7.96 -3.68 6.71
C TYR A 134 -8.67 -2.38 7.09
N ARG A 135 -7.92 -1.27 7.26
CA ARG A 135 -8.46 0.02 7.67
C ARG A 135 -9.17 0.77 6.54
N THR A 136 -8.67 0.67 5.31
CA THR A 136 -9.09 1.52 4.18
C THR A 136 -9.93 0.79 3.13
N GLY A 137 -9.83 -0.55 3.06
CA GLY A 137 -10.40 -1.34 1.97
C GLY A 137 -9.64 -1.24 0.65
N LEU A 138 -8.54 -0.46 0.57
CA LEU A 138 -7.73 -0.25 -0.63
C LEU A 138 -6.68 -1.36 -0.76
N ALA A 139 -6.85 -2.26 -1.73
CA ALA A 139 -5.99 -3.42 -1.93
C ALA A 139 -4.94 -3.26 -3.04
N ASP A 140 -5.09 -2.26 -3.92
CA ASP A 140 -4.28 -2.11 -5.13
C ASP A 140 -3.10 -1.11 -4.96
N ILE A 141 -2.75 -0.78 -3.70
CA ILE A 141 -1.63 0.11 -3.37
C ILE A 141 -0.47 -0.72 -2.84
N GLU A 142 0.69 -0.59 -3.46
CA GLU A 142 1.89 -1.31 -3.08
C GLU A 142 3.07 -0.36 -2.91
N PHE A 143 3.78 -0.48 -1.79
CA PHE A 143 5.00 0.26 -1.51
C PHE A 143 6.23 -0.63 -1.46
N THR A 144 7.40 -0.04 -1.71
CA THR A 144 8.69 -0.73 -1.61
C THR A 144 9.45 -0.41 -0.32
N GLU A 145 8.99 0.57 0.46
CA GLU A 145 9.63 1.02 1.70
C GLU A 145 8.67 0.91 2.89
N LEU A 146 9.20 0.61 4.08
CA LEU A 146 8.44 0.58 5.32
C LEU A 146 8.01 1.99 5.75
N GLY A 147 6.89 2.06 6.48
CA GLY A 147 6.32 3.32 6.97
C GLY A 147 5.45 4.07 5.97
N MET A 148 5.58 3.80 4.66
CA MET A 148 4.84 4.52 3.61
C MET A 148 3.32 4.32 3.71
N TYR A 149 2.86 3.14 4.16
CA TYR A 149 1.43 2.91 4.41
C TYR A 149 0.89 3.78 5.54
N GLN A 150 1.70 4.04 6.57
CA GLN A 150 1.31 4.91 7.68
C GLN A 150 1.20 6.37 7.23
N GLU A 151 2.14 6.83 6.40
CA GLU A 151 2.09 8.18 5.83
C GLU A 151 0.87 8.37 4.93
N LEU A 152 0.57 7.37 4.09
CA LEU A 152 -0.62 7.43 3.24
C LEU A 152 -1.91 7.47 4.08
N LEU A 153 -1.93 6.70 5.18
CA LEU A 153 -3.05 6.69 6.10
C LEU A 153 -3.28 8.05 6.74
N LYS A 154 -2.21 8.73 7.18
CA LYS A 154 -2.28 10.12 7.69
C LYS A 154 -2.86 11.09 6.65
N GLN A 155 -2.50 10.95 5.38
CA GLN A 155 -3.07 11.78 4.31
C GLN A 155 -4.58 11.55 4.12
N ILE A 156 -5.04 10.30 4.23
CA ILE A 156 -6.47 9.98 4.15
C ILE A 156 -7.21 10.54 5.38
N GLU A 157 -6.62 10.44 6.56
CA GLU A 157 -7.17 11.01 7.81
C GLU A 157 -7.24 12.55 7.74
N GLN A 158 -6.23 13.19 7.15
CA GLN A 158 -6.26 14.63 6.92
C GLN A 158 -7.34 15.03 5.91
N PHE A 159 -7.47 14.29 4.82
CA PHE A 159 -8.55 14.49 3.83
C PHE A 159 -9.94 14.36 4.48
N GLU A 160 -10.13 13.39 5.39
CA GLU A 160 -11.38 13.25 6.15
C GLU A 160 -11.73 14.53 6.94
N GLN A 161 -10.73 15.16 7.54
CA GLN A 161 -10.92 16.33 8.39
C GLN A 161 -11.13 17.62 7.62
N GLU A 162 -10.43 17.81 6.51
CA GLU A 162 -10.33 19.07 5.79
C GLU A 162 -11.22 19.14 4.54
N ASP A 163 -11.25 18.07 3.75
CA ASP A 163 -11.81 18.11 2.40
C ASP A 163 -13.01 17.18 2.20
N TYR A 164 -13.17 16.17 3.05
CA TYR A 164 -14.23 15.19 2.89
C TYR A 164 -15.60 15.81 3.14
N LYS A 165 -16.43 15.82 2.08
CA LYS A 165 -17.83 16.27 2.14
C LYS A 165 -18.77 15.06 2.11
N GLY A 166 -18.74 14.26 3.16
CA GLY A 166 -19.63 13.11 3.29
C GLY A 166 -21.10 13.52 3.25
N TYR A 167 -21.90 12.72 2.56
CA TYR A 167 -23.36 12.94 2.51
C TYR A 167 -24.07 12.52 3.82
N TYR A 168 -23.39 11.75 4.68
CA TYR A 168 -23.92 11.19 5.92
C TYR A 168 -23.01 11.50 7.10
N ILE A 169 -23.61 11.85 8.24
CA ILE A 169 -22.95 12.22 9.51
C ILE A 169 -22.06 11.07 10.09
N ASN A 170 -22.21 9.83 9.58
CA ASN A 170 -21.49 8.63 10.04
C ASN A 170 -20.96 7.81 8.84
N ASP A 171 -20.36 8.44 7.85
CA ASP A 171 -19.70 7.70 6.78
C ASP A 171 -18.54 6.87 7.36
N SER A 172 -18.45 5.61 6.92
CA SER A 172 -17.34 4.76 7.35
C SER A 172 -16.03 5.24 6.72
N PHE A 173 -14.93 5.08 7.43
CA PHE A 173 -13.59 5.42 6.91
C PHE A 173 -13.27 4.77 5.55
N PHE A 174 -13.93 3.65 5.21
CA PHE A 174 -13.85 3.06 3.87
C PHE A 174 -14.38 3.98 2.77
N HIS A 175 -15.45 4.73 3.02
CA HIS A 175 -15.99 5.68 2.04
C HIS A 175 -15.06 6.87 1.87
N VAL A 176 -14.50 7.37 2.97
CA VAL A 176 -13.49 8.44 2.94
C VAL A 176 -12.27 7.99 2.14
N ALA A 177 -11.72 6.83 2.46
CA ALA A 177 -10.56 6.27 1.78
C ALA A 177 -10.82 6.03 0.28
N LYS A 178 -12.01 5.54 -0.06
CA LYS A 178 -12.42 5.34 -1.46
C LYS A 178 -12.50 6.66 -2.21
N GLN A 179 -13.13 7.68 -1.63
CA GLN A 179 -13.22 9.00 -2.26
C GLN A 179 -11.84 9.63 -2.43
N TRP A 180 -11.01 9.60 -1.40
CA TRP A 180 -9.62 10.05 -1.49
C TRP A 180 -8.85 9.33 -2.61
N TYR A 181 -9.03 8.01 -2.72
CA TYR A 181 -8.41 7.20 -3.76
C TYR A 181 -8.84 7.62 -5.16
N GLU A 182 -10.15 7.86 -5.36
CA GLU A 182 -10.72 8.25 -6.66
C GLU A 182 -10.37 9.70 -7.03
N ASP A 183 -10.40 10.63 -6.07
CA ASP A 183 -10.26 12.06 -6.31
C ASP A 183 -8.81 12.55 -6.28
N ILE A 184 -7.94 11.93 -5.48
CA ILE A 184 -6.55 12.38 -5.29
C ILE A 184 -5.55 11.37 -5.84
N TYR A 185 -5.60 10.10 -5.40
CA TYR A 185 -4.58 9.11 -5.75
C TYR A 185 -4.61 8.72 -7.22
N LEU A 186 -5.77 8.28 -7.74
CA LEU A 186 -5.90 7.81 -9.12
C LEU A 186 -5.54 8.85 -10.18
N PRO A 187 -5.91 10.14 -10.06
CA PRO A 187 -5.51 11.16 -11.03
C PRO A 187 -3.98 11.30 -11.15
N VAL A 188 -3.28 11.28 -10.00
CA VAL A 188 -1.82 11.38 -9.97
C VAL A 188 -1.16 10.11 -10.55
N VAL A 189 -1.66 8.93 -10.21
CA VAL A 189 -1.18 7.66 -10.77
C VAL A 189 -1.40 7.59 -12.28
N LYS A 190 -2.52 8.11 -12.79
CA LYS A 190 -2.75 8.22 -14.24
C LYS A 190 -1.71 9.09 -14.93
N GLU A 191 -1.29 10.20 -14.31
CA GLU A 191 -0.24 11.05 -14.86
C GLU A 191 1.14 10.35 -14.79
N ILE A 192 1.46 9.65 -13.68
CA ILE A 192 2.68 8.82 -13.55
C ILE A 192 2.76 7.80 -14.69
N ARG A 193 1.67 7.09 -14.97
CA ARG A 193 1.58 6.09 -16.06
C ARG A 193 1.73 6.73 -17.45
N LYS A 194 1.02 7.82 -17.69
CA LYS A 194 1.04 8.56 -18.95
C LYS A 194 2.45 9.06 -19.28
N GLU A 195 3.13 9.59 -18.29
CA GLU A 195 4.48 10.11 -18.41
C GLU A 195 5.56 9.02 -18.33
N LYS A 196 5.17 7.75 -18.12
CA LYS A 196 6.07 6.57 -17.98
C LYS A 196 7.18 6.77 -16.95
N LEU A 197 6.87 7.43 -15.83
CA LEU A 197 7.88 7.79 -14.84
C LEU A 197 8.55 6.57 -14.20
N LEU A 198 7.88 5.41 -14.13
CA LEU A 198 8.47 4.18 -13.60
C LEU A 198 9.64 3.66 -14.42
N ASP A 199 9.75 4.01 -15.71
CA ASP A 199 10.89 3.64 -16.54
C ASP A 199 12.20 4.26 -16.00
N ASP A 200 12.10 5.43 -15.36
CA ASP A 200 13.20 6.12 -14.69
C ASP A 200 13.47 5.60 -13.27
N PHE A 201 12.53 4.83 -12.69
CA PHE A 201 12.58 4.33 -11.30
C PHE A 201 12.26 2.83 -11.21
N PRO A 202 13.10 1.95 -11.76
CA PRO A 202 12.78 0.53 -11.98
C PRO A 202 12.52 -0.29 -10.70
N ASN A 203 12.90 0.21 -9.52
CA ASN A 203 12.70 -0.47 -8.24
C ASN A 203 11.62 0.22 -7.38
N ARG A 204 10.75 1.02 -8.01
CA ARG A 204 9.69 1.76 -7.32
C ARG A 204 8.33 1.37 -7.86
N THR A 205 7.29 1.65 -7.06
CA THR A 205 5.90 1.51 -7.46
C THR A 205 5.30 2.88 -7.77
N GLU A 206 4.09 2.85 -8.33
CA GLU A 206 3.32 4.08 -8.55
C GLU A 206 3.00 4.79 -7.24
N ALA A 207 2.77 4.02 -6.17
CA ALA A 207 2.50 4.55 -4.85
C ALA A 207 3.74 5.22 -4.22
N ASP A 208 4.93 4.65 -4.42
CA ASP A 208 6.17 5.32 -4.01
C ASP A 208 6.30 6.69 -4.68
N LEU A 209 6.11 6.75 -6.01
CA LEU A 209 6.19 8.01 -6.76
C LEU A 209 5.10 9.00 -6.37
N PHE A 210 3.89 8.51 -6.06
CA PHE A 210 2.82 9.35 -5.54
C PHE A 210 3.22 10.05 -4.24
N LEU A 211 3.73 9.31 -3.26
CA LEU A 211 4.17 9.89 -1.98
C LEU A 211 5.34 10.85 -2.16
N TYR A 212 6.34 10.49 -2.97
CA TYR A 212 7.46 11.39 -3.26
C TYR A 212 6.98 12.70 -3.93
N ALA A 213 6.06 12.61 -4.89
CA ALA A 213 5.47 13.80 -5.50
C ALA A 213 4.67 14.63 -4.49
N THR A 214 3.95 13.99 -3.56
CA THR A 214 3.20 14.66 -2.51
C THR A 214 4.14 15.42 -1.57
N HIS A 215 5.20 14.78 -1.08
CA HIS A 215 6.20 15.42 -0.21
C HIS A 215 6.89 16.57 -0.93
N HIS A 216 7.30 16.36 -2.19
CA HIS A 216 7.93 17.40 -2.99
C HIS A 216 6.99 18.60 -3.21
N ARG A 217 5.73 18.33 -3.56
CA ARG A 217 4.70 19.35 -3.74
C ARG A 217 4.52 20.21 -2.50
N ILE A 218 4.35 19.56 -1.33
CA ILE A 218 4.15 20.24 -0.06
C ILE A 218 5.37 21.10 0.29
N ALA A 219 6.57 20.53 0.18
CA ALA A 219 7.82 21.26 0.48
C ALA A 219 7.99 22.48 -0.44
N LYS A 220 7.78 22.29 -1.74
CA LYS A 220 7.90 23.36 -2.74
C LYS A 220 6.84 24.46 -2.56
N SER A 221 5.57 24.08 -2.28
CA SER A 221 4.49 25.04 -2.03
C SER A 221 4.78 25.91 -0.80
N ARG A 222 5.24 25.31 0.30
CA ARG A 222 5.61 26.06 1.52
C ARG A 222 6.73 27.04 1.26
N LEU A 223 7.70 26.66 0.44
CA LEU A 223 8.84 27.51 0.15
C LEU A 223 8.50 28.68 -0.77
N LEU A 224 7.79 28.39 -1.85
CA LEU A 224 7.41 29.41 -2.84
C LEU A 224 6.26 30.28 -2.36
N GLN A 225 5.55 29.88 -1.28
CA GLN A 225 4.30 30.45 -0.83
C GLN A 225 3.23 30.52 -1.93
N GLU A 226 3.29 29.54 -2.83
CA GLU A 226 2.38 29.35 -3.96
C GLU A 226 1.91 27.91 -4.01
N GLU A 227 0.74 27.67 -4.56
CA GLU A 227 0.24 26.32 -4.75
C GLU A 227 0.98 25.62 -5.90
N VAL A 228 1.70 24.54 -5.57
CA VAL A 228 2.37 23.68 -6.54
C VAL A 228 1.47 22.50 -6.88
N THR A 229 1.29 22.23 -8.16
CA THR A 229 0.48 21.11 -8.65
C THR A 229 1.25 19.78 -8.60
N TYR A 230 0.51 18.65 -8.56
CA TYR A 230 1.14 17.32 -8.70
C TYR A 230 1.91 17.17 -10.03
N ARG A 231 1.43 17.79 -11.10
CA ARG A 231 2.09 17.73 -12.40
C ARG A 231 3.47 18.39 -12.36
N GLU A 232 3.59 19.52 -11.73
CA GLU A 232 4.88 20.22 -11.53
C GLU A 232 5.80 19.38 -10.64
N ALA A 233 5.27 18.85 -9.53
CA ALA A 233 6.04 17.99 -8.64
C ALA A 233 6.56 16.72 -9.35
N LEU A 234 5.74 16.07 -10.18
CA LEU A 234 6.15 14.90 -10.96
C LEU A 234 7.18 15.26 -12.05
N ALA A 235 7.06 16.43 -12.67
CA ALA A 235 8.05 16.90 -13.64
C ALA A 235 9.43 17.09 -13.00
N ASP A 236 9.47 17.60 -11.78
CA ASP A 236 10.70 17.80 -11.02
C ASP A 236 11.35 16.47 -10.58
N LEU A 237 10.59 15.36 -10.51
CA LEU A 237 11.13 14.05 -10.16
C LEU A 237 11.93 13.41 -11.31
N ARG A 238 11.78 13.87 -12.55
CA ARG A 238 12.50 13.30 -13.70
C ARG A 238 14.02 13.47 -13.54
N PRO A 239 14.80 12.40 -13.80
CA PRO A 239 16.24 12.49 -13.75
C PRO A 239 16.76 13.45 -14.82
N SER A 240 17.30 14.59 -14.44
CA SER A 240 18.13 15.43 -15.33
C SER A 240 19.56 14.89 -15.43
N ASP A 241 20.01 14.13 -14.42
CA ASP A 241 21.32 13.52 -14.32
C ASP A 241 21.25 12.20 -13.51
N LYS A 242 22.34 11.39 -13.52
CA LYS A 242 22.45 10.04 -12.91
C LYS A 242 22.33 9.97 -11.36
N LYS A 243 21.73 10.95 -10.70
CA LYS A 243 21.60 10.99 -9.25
C LYS A 243 20.37 10.19 -8.77
N THR A 244 20.46 9.60 -7.58
CA THR A 244 19.33 8.87 -6.99
C THR A 244 18.18 9.81 -6.63
N LEU A 245 16.94 9.27 -6.62
CA LEU A 245 15.74 10.04 -6.25
C LEU A 245 15.87 10.70 -4.86
N LYS A 246 16.44 9.98 -3.87
CA LYS A 246 16.68 10.53 -2.52
C LYS A 246 17.64 11.70 -2.54
N GLU A 247 18.74 11.60 -3.30
CA GLU A 247 19.71 12.69 -3.45
C GLU A 247 19.09 13.91 -4.11
N ARG A 248 18.17 13.73 -5.06
CA ARG A 248 17.51 14.84 -5.75
C ARG A 248 16.45 15.52 -4.88
N ILE A 249 15.65 14.75 -4.15
CA ILE A 249 14.71 15.31 -3.16
C ILE A 249 15.50 16.11 -2.11
N LEU A 250 16.59 15.54 -1.59
CA LEU A 250 17.47 16.22 -0.64
C LEU A 250 18.14 17.45 -1.24
N GLU A 251 18.59 17.40 -2.49
CA GLU A 251 19.17 18.56 -3.19
C GLU A 251 18.13 19.64 -3.46
N THR A 252 16.93 19.26 -3.90
CA THR A 252 15.85 20.23 -4.14
C THR A 252 15.43 20.89 -2.83
N ILE A 253 15.16 20.11 -1.77
CA ILE A 253 14.86 20.63 -0.44
C ILE A 253 16.06 21.42 0.09
N GLY A 254 17.28 20.93 -0.09
CA GLY A 254 18.52 21.61 0.31
C GLY A 254 18.74 22.94 -0.42
N SER A 255 18.55 22.99 -1.73
CA SER A 255 18.68 24.21 -2.53
C SER A 255 17.58 25.24 -2.17
N LEU A 256 16.38 24.73 -1.93
CA LEU A 256 15.23 25.52 -1.57
C LEU A 256 15.37 26.13 -0.15
N LEU A 257 15.93 25.39 0.79
CA LEU A 257 16.16 25.88 2.18
C LEU A 257 17.45 26.69 2.33
N ARG A 258 18.17 27.02 1.23
CA ARG A 258 19.51 27.64 1.28
C ARG A 258 20.49 26.88 2.17
N LEU A 259 20.39 25.55 2.21
CA LEU A 259 21.30 24.68 2.95
C LEU A 259 22.70 24.61 2.30
N ASN A 260 22.96 25.43 1.26
CA ASN A 260 24.28 25.57 0.62
C ASN A 260 25.36 26.08 1.60
N ASP A 261 24.95 26.56 2.80
CA ASP A 261 25.88 27.00 3.85
C ASP A 261 26.32 25.84 4.79
N VAL A 262 25.80 24.60 4.60
CA VAL A 262 26.30 23.45 5.34
C VAL A 262 27.49 22.86 4.59
N PRO A 263 28.70 22.87 5.17
CA PRO A 263 29.86 22.28 4.53
C PRO A 263 29.60 20.80 4.20
N HIS A 264 30.05 20.36 3.03
CA HIS A 264 29.93 18.95 2.58
C HIS A 264 30.63 17.95 3.52
N ASP A 265 31.45 18.43 4.41
CA ASP A 265 32.22 17.69 5.41
C ASP A 265 31.63 17.79 6.83
N CYS A 266 30.38 18.20 6.99
CA CYS A 266 29.73 18.26 8.30
C CYS A 266 29.56 16.84 8.88
N PRO A 267 30.21 16.50 9.99
CA PRO A 267 30.19 15.15 10.56
C PRO A 267 28.87 14.78 11.25
N HIS A 268 28.00 15.76 11.48
CA HIS A 268 26.81 15.58 12.33
C HIS A 268 25.54 15.27 11.54
N GLY A 269 25.58 15.32 10.21
CA GLY A 269 24.44 15.01 9.35
C GLY A 269 23.25 15.98 9.46
N LEU A 270 22.28 15.79 8.60
CA LEU A 270 21.02 16.52 8.56
C LEU A 270 19.88 15.57 8.88
N ILE A 271 18.99 15.96 9.79
CA ILE A 271 17.78 15.20 10.14
C ILE A 271 16.59 15.99 9.61
N ILE A 272 15.72 15.31 8.86
CA ILE A 272 14.44 15.85 8.40
C ILE A 272 13.38 15.42 9.40
N ASP A 273 12.68 16.37 10.01
CA ASP A 273 11.59 16.10 10.95
C ASP A 273 10.24 15.80 10.28
N GLU A 274 9.23 15.54 11.10
CA GLU A 274 7.86 15.23 10.65
C GLU A 274 7.23 16.35 9.78
N ASP A 275 7.68 17.60 9.95
CA ASP A 275 7.22 18.75 9.18
C ASP A 275 8.04 18.97 7.90
N GLY A 276 8.99 18.08 7.59
CA GLY A 276 9.92 18.22 6.46
C GLY A 276 10.98 19.29 6.66
N LEU A 277 11.19 19.77 7.90
CA LEU A 277 12.21 20.76 8.23
C LEU A 277 13.52 20.05 8.59
N VAL A 278 14.63 20.61 8.11
CA VAL A 278 15.97 20.12 8.42
C VAL A 278 16.41 20.64 9.79
N ARG A 279 16.68 19.73 10.71
CA ARG A 279 17.18 20.06 12.05
C ARG A 279 18.62 19.62 12.22
N VAL A 280 19.36 20.35 13.03
CA VAL A 280 20.77 20.13 13.28
C VAL A 280 20.92 19.55 14.69
N THR A 281 21.77 18.55 14.86
CA THR A 281 21.96 17.85 16.14
C THR A 281 22.70 18.70 17.18
N LYS A 282 22.62 18.31 18.46
CA LYS A 282 23.31 18.94 19.60
C LYS A 282 24.82 19.18 19.41
N ASP A 283 25.46 18.32 18.62
CA ASP A 283 26.88 18.40 18.32
C ASP A 283 27.26 19.62 17.48
N CYS A 284 26.26 20.39 17.02
CA CYS A 284 26.48 21.68 16.37
C CYS A 284 26.70 22.84 17.36
N GLU A 285 26.44 22.63 18.66
CA GLU A 285 26.78 23.63 19.68
C GLU A 285 28.32 23.82 19.73
N GLY A 286 28.78 25.01 19.36
CA GLY A 286 30.20 25.32 19.30
C GLY A 286 30.95 24.89 18.05
N CYS A 287 30.28 24.25 17.07
CA CYS A 287 30.88 23.92 15.80
C CYS A 287 31.17 25.21 14.98
N THR A 288 32.44 25.39 14.63
CA THR A 288 32.90 26.55 13.85
C THR A 288 32.75 26.38 12.34
N LYS A 289 32.33 25.20 11.85
CA LYS A 289 32.24 24.87 10.43
C LYS A 289 30.97 25.39 9.75
N CYS A 290 29.91 25.68 10.50
CA CYS A 290 28.72 26.34 9.97
C CYS A 290 28.22 27.40 10.97
N ASN A 291 27.50 28.41 10.48
CA ASN A 291 26.99 29.50 11.32
C ASN A 291 25.80 29.16 12.23
N ARG A 292 25.39 27.88 12.29
CA ARG A 292 24.17 27.40 12.96
C ARG A 292 24.35 27.06 14.45
N GLY A 293 25.57 27.02 14.99
CA GLY A 293 25.85 26.86 16.41
C GLY A 293 25.78 28.16 17.23
N LYS A 294 25.30 29.25 16.64
CA LYS A 294 25.05 30.51 17.35
C LYS A 294 23.60 30.55 17.83
N GLU A 295 23.34 31.35 18.90
CA GLU A 295 22.03 31.46 19.55
C GLU A 295 20.86 31.55 18.54
N PRO A 296 19.76 30.81 18.78
CA PRO A 296 18.64 30.72 17.85
C PRO A 296 17.97 32.09 17.67
N VAL A 297 17.82 32.50 16.43
CA VAL A 297 17.00 33.66 16.06
C VAL A 297 15.52 33.29 16.22
N PRO A 298 14.65 34.16 16.73
CA PRO A 298 13.21 33.87 16.84
C PRO A 298 12.62 33.48 15.49
N GLY A 299 12.12 32.25 15.39
CA GLY A 299 11.57 31.66 14.15
C GLY A 299 12.44 30.57 13.51
N GLU A 300 13.66 30.34 14.00
CA GLU A 300 14.48 29.21 13.54
C GLU A 300 14.17 27.88 14.28
N PRO A 301 14.27 26.71 13.61
CA PRO A 301 14.04 25.41 14.24
C PRO A 301 15.01 25.18 15.40
N ARG A 302 14.51 24.65 16.52
CA ARG A 302 15.31 24.35 17.70
C ARG A 302 16.25 23.17 17.45
N ILE A 303 17.44 23.20 18.05
CA ILE A 303 18.37 22.08 18.12
C ILE A 303 17.72 20.97 18.97
N ILE A 304 17.59 19.77 18.41
CA ILE A 304 17.04 18.59 19.10
C ILE A 304 18.19 17.83 19.76
N SER A 305 17.96 17.31 20.97
CA SER A 305 18.93 16.46 21.67
C SER A 305 18.96 15.04 21.08
N GLU A 306 20.10 14.30 21.22
CA GLU A 306 20.16 12.90 20.82
C GLU A 306 19.08 12.04 21.48
N GLU A 307 18.65 12.36 22.70
CA GLU A 307 17.56 11.68 23.41
C GLU A 307 16.21 11.86 22.71
N ASP A 308 15.98 13.01 22.08
CA ASP A 308 14.78 13.25 21.30
C ASP A 308 14.79 12.43 19.99
N VAL A 309 15.98 12.20 19.42
CA VAL A 309 16.17 11.39 18.21
C VAL A 309 16.04 9.89 18.47
N GLU A 310 16.47 9.37 19.64
CA GLU A 310 16.29 7.95 20.01
C GLU A 310 14.80 7.60 20.21
N GLY A 311 13.97 8.54 20.64
CA GLY A 311 12.52 8.37 20.73
C GLY A 311 11.90 8.03 19.38
N TYR A 312 12.38 8.62 18.29
CA TYR A 312 11.89 8.41 16.91
C TYR A 312 12.39 7.14 16.22
N ARG A 313 13.46 6.51 16.74
CA ARG A 313 13.93 5.19 16.24
C ARG A 313 13.18 4.00 16.81
N LYS A 314 12.30 4.22 17.80
CA LYS A 314 11.53 3.16 18.52
C LYS A 314 10.03 3.15 18.23
N ILE A 315 9.55 3.94 17.26
CA ILE A 315 8.15 3.92 16.83
C ILE A 315 8.03 3.23 15.47
#